data_b8eebf2a847e712f2c74babefa6e48c9
#
_entry.id   b8eebf2a847e712f2c74babefa6e48c9
#
_cell.length_a   1.000
_cell.length_b   1.000
_cell.length_c   1.000
_cell.angle_alpha   90.00
_cell.angle_beta   90.00
_cell.angle_gamma   90.00
#
_symmetry.space_group_name_H-M   'P 1'
#
loop_
_entity.id
_entity.type
_entity.pdbx_description
1 polymer ?
#
loop_
_entity_poly.entity_id
_entity_poly.type
_entity_poly.pdbx_seq_one_letter_code
_entity_poly.pdbx_strand_id
1 'polypeptide(L)'
;MDQEVAYSTREYIMQMLKINGELSTKSITEALGITGMAVRRHLESLKSEGYITYRTVKQPMGRPVSLYSLTQSAEDFFPKNYHALALDLLNELQDEAGDEMISRLFDKRKDTLLNKYTPTVKADALEDRVAALAQIQNDNGYMVDYKKVTEEEYLLEELNCPISQVANRYQHACRCELDLFQSLLEADVERTECLAKGDKKCVYRIRKQTEAMQT
;
A
#
# COMPACT_ATOMS: atom_id res chain seq x y z
N MET A 1 6.27 28.73 10.90
CA MET A 1 6.16 29.13 9.47
C MET A 1 5.35 28.03 8.81
N ASP A 2 4.04 28.28 8.73
CA ASP A 2 3.11 27.31 8.12
C ASP A 2 3.39 27.28 6.62
N GLN A 3 3.85 26.15 6.11
CA GLN A 3 3.84 25.90 4.67
C GLN A 3 2.36 25.77 4.27
N GLU A 4 1.78 26.83 3.69
CA GLU A 4 0.53 26.73 2.95
C GLU A 4 0.72 25.67 1.86
N VAL A 5 0.19 24.48 2.09
CA VAL A 5 0.10 23.46 1.06
C VAL A 5 -0.85 23.99 -0.01
N ALA A 6 -0.31 24.43 -1.13
CA ALA A 6 -1.10 24.92 -2.25
C ALA A 6 -1.86 23.75 -2.89
N TYR A 7 -3.08 23.53 -2.45
CA TYR A 7 -3.97 22.53 -3.04
C TYR A 7 -4.35 22.89 -4.48
N SER A 8 -4.36 21.92 -5.36
CA SER A 8 -4.94 22.11 -6.69
C SER A 8 -6.46 22.30 -6.58
N THR A 9 -7.07 22.93 -7.58
CA THR A 9 -8.55 23.09 -7.64
C THR A 9 -9.29 21.77 -7.42
N ARG A 10 -8.73 20.67 -7.93
CA ARG A 10 -9.27 19.32 -7.79
C ARG A 10 -9.25 18.87 -6.33
N GLU A 11 -8.14 19.07 -5.64
CA GLU A 11 -8.00 18.72 -4.21
C GLU A 11 -8.95 19.55 -3.35
N TYR A 12 -9.12 20.82 -3.65
CA TYR A 12 -10.11 21.65 -2.97
C TYR A 12 -11.54 21.13 -3.14
N ILE A 13 -11.93 20.72 -4.35
CA ILE A 13 -13.25 20.15 -4.59
C ILE A 13 -13.46 18.87 -3.75
N MET A 14 -12.45 17.98 -3.71
CA MET A 14 -12.49 16.76 -2.90
C MET A 14 -12.64 17.07 -1.41
N GLN A 15 -11.87 18.04 -0.88
CA GLN A 15 -11.97 18.49 0.51
C GLN A 15 -13.34 19.09 0.83
N MET A 16 -13.86 19.95 -0.06
CA MET A 16 -15.19 20.53 0.11
C MET A 16 -16.28 19.45 0.20
N LEU A 17 -16.21 18.44 -0.66
CA LEU A 17 -17.14 17.30 -0.63
C LEU A 17 -16.96 16.45 0.64
N LYS A 18 -15.73 16.29 1.15
CA LYS A 18 -15.48 15.58 2.41
C LYS A 18 -16.09 16.29 3.61
N ILE A 19 -15.95 17.62 3.66
CA ILE A 19 -16.41 18.43 4.79
C ILE A 19 -17.93 18.62 4.77
N ASN A 20 -18.48 18.89 3.59
CA ASN A 20 -19.89 19.29 3.45
C ASN A 20 -20.84 18.18 3.00
N GLY A 21 -20.31 16.99 2.65
CA GLY A 21 -21.08 15.88 2.10
C GLY A 21 -21.45 16.11 0.65
N GLU A 22 -22.68 16.55 0.38
CA GLU A 22 -23.18 16.75 -0.98
C GLU A 22 -23.14 18.23 -1.38
N LEU A 23 -22.57 18.53 -2.54
CA LEU A 23 -22.51 19.90 -3.08
C LEU A 23 -22.98 19.97 -4.53
N SER A 24 -23.63 21.09 -4.88
CA SER A 24 -23.97 21.42 -6.27
C SER A 24 -22.78 22.07 -7.00
N THR A 25 -22.78 22.02 -8.33
CA THR A 25 -21.83 22.79 -9.15
C THR A 25 -21.86 24.28 -8.79
N LYS A 26 -23.05 24.83 -8.49
CA LYS A 26 -23.20 26.24 -8.11
C LYS A 26 -22.47 26.54 -6.80
N SER A 27 -22.71 25.74 -5.76
CA SER A 27 -22.07 25.91 -4.45
C SER A 27 -20.54 25.83 -4.55
N ILE A 28 -20.02 24.89 -5.34
CA ILE A 28 -18.57 24.76 -5.59
C ILE A 28 -18.01 25.97 -6.35
N THR A 29 -18.74 26.43 -7.37
CA THR A 29 -18.36 27.63 -8.17
C THR A 29 -18.27 28.88 -7.29
N GLU A 30 -19.25 29.10 -6.44
CA GLU A 30 -19.31 30.22 -5.52
C GLU A 30 -18.17 30.18 -4.50
N ALA A 31 -17.89 29.00 -3.95
CA ALA A 31 -16.85 28.83 -2.95
C ALA A 31 -15.42 28.98 -3.52
N LEU A 32 -15.19 28.51 -4.76
CA LEU A 32 -13.87 28.56 -5.39
C LEU A 32 -13.61 29.85 -6.19
N GLY A 33 -14.64 30.63 -6.49
CA GLY A 33 -14.50 31.87 -7.31
C GLY A 33 -14.09 31.58 -8.76
N ILE A 34 -14.30 30.40 -9.30
CA ILE A 34 -13.96 30.01 -10.68
C ILE A 34 -15.23 29.81 -11.52
N THR A 35 -15.08 29.68 -12.83
CA THR A 35 -16.24 29.50 -13.71
C THR A 35 -16.91 28.16 -13.51
N GLY A 36 -18.25 28.11 -13.65
CA GLY A 36 -19.00 26.84 -13.58
C GLY A 36 -18.58 25.80 -14.64
N MET A 37 -18.03 26.26 -15.76
CA MET A 37 -17.47 25.38 -16.79
C MET A 37 -16.19 24.69 -16.29
N ALA A 38 -15.31 25.42 -15.63
CA ALA A 38 -14.10 24.86 -15.03
C ALA A 38 -14.44 23.82 -13.93
N VAL A 39 -15.40 24.16 -13.05
CA VAL A 39 -15.89 23.23 -12.03
C VAL A 39 -16.45 21.93 -12.67
N ARG A 40 -17.28 22.04 -13.69
CA ARG A 40 -17.83 20.87 -14.38
C ARG A 40 -16.75 19.96 -14.96
N ARG A 41 -15.71 20.53 -15.57
CA ARG A 41 -14.57 19.76 -16.10
C ARG A 41 -13.88 18.96 -15.00
N HIS A 42 -13.64 19.55 -13.84
CA HIS A 42 -13.06 18.84 -12.70
C HIS A 42 -14.00 17.76 -12.17
N LEU A 43 -15.31 18.03 -12.05
CA LEU A 43 -16.30 17.05 -11.61
C LEU A 43 -16.42 15.87 -12.59
N GLU A 44 -16.40 16.10 -13.90
CA GLU A 44 -16.41 15.00 -14.90
C GLU A 44 -15.13 14.15 -14.81
N SER A 45 -13.95 14.76 -14.63
CA SER A 45 -12.71 14.02 -14.41
C SER A 45 -12.79 13.15 -13.15
N LEU A 46 -13.14 13.75 -12.01
CA LEU A 46 -13.27 13.03 -10.73
C LEU A 46 -14.30 11.88 -10.80
N LYS A 47 -15.39 12.09 -11.54
CA LYS A 47 -16.41 11.06 -11.76
C LYS A 47 -15.89 9.93 -12.66
N SER A 48 -15.19 10.26 -13.76
CA SER A 48 -14.61 9.25 -14.67
C SER A 48 -13.56 8.38 -13.98
N GLU A 49 -12.87 8.93 -12.99
CA GLU A 49 -11.90 8.24 -12.14
C GLU A 49 -12.55 7.47 -10.96
N GLY A 50 -13.88 7.60 -10.79
CA GLY A 50 -14.62 6.89 -9.76
C GLY A 50 -14.57 7.50 -8.35
N TYR A 51 -13.98 8.69 -8.18
CA TYR A 51 -13.88 9.34 -6.85
C TYR A 51 -15.17 9.99 -6.40
N ILE A 52 -16.00 10.44 -7.31
CA ILE A 52 -17.30 11.06 -6.99
C ILE A 52 -18.44 10.40 -7.75
N THR A 53 -19.62 10.50 -7.15
CA THR A 53 -20.90 10.17 -7.78
C THR A 53 -21.83 11.38 -7.70
N TYR A 54 -23.01 11.30 -8.29
CA TYR A 54 -24.01 12.34 -8.17
C TYR A 54 -25.42 11.76 -8.15
N ARG A 55 -26.33 12.50 -7.53
CA ARG A 55 -27.78 12.30 -7.67
C ARG A 55 -28.44 13.60 -8.13
N THR A 56 -29.57 13.46 -8.81
CA THR A 56 -30.33 14.61 -9.29
C THR A 56 -31.51 14.87 -8.36
N VAL A 57 -31.64 16.12 -7.93
CA VAL A 57 -32.72 16.57 -7.04
C VAL A 57 -33.62 17.53 -7.78
N LYS A 58 -34.92 17.29 -7.77
CA LYS A 58 -35.94 18.21 -8.30
C LYS A 58 -36.04 19.42 -7.36
N GLN A 59 -36.09 20.60 -7.95
CA GLN A 59 -36.36 21.83 -7.20
C GLN A 59 -37.85 22.21 -7.32
N PRO A 60 -38.41 22.88 -6.32
CA PRO A 60 -39.81 23.39 -6.41
C PRO A 60 -40.05 24.32 -7.60
N MET A 61 -39.01 25.06 -8.00
CA MET A 61 -39.04 25.94 -9.15
C MET A 61 -37.65 25.92 -9.84
N GLY A 62 -37.59 25.72 -11.17
CA GLY A 62 -36.38 25.68 -11.94
C GLY A 62 -35.98 24.28 -12.41
N ARG A 63 -34.76 24.15 -12.98
CA ARG A 63 -34.20 22.89 -13.45
C ARG A 63 -33.72 22.00 -12.30
N PRO A 64 -33.83 20.66 -12.43
CA PRO A 64 -33.20 19.75 -11.46
C PRO A 64 -31.71 20.06 -11.28
N VAL A 65 -31.23 19.86 -10.04
CA VAL A 65 -29.83 20.13 -9.67
C VAL A 65 -29.13 18.81 -9.36
N SER A 66 -27.91 18.65 -9.89
CA SER A 66 -27.05 17.54 -9.52
C SER A 66 -26.29 17.89 -8.25
N LEU A 67 -26.38 17.00 -7.25
CA LEU A 67 -25.59 17.01 -6.02
C LEU A 67 -24.53 15.94 -6.13
N TYR A 68 -23.28 16.33 -5.99
CA TYR A 68 -22.12 15.47 -6.06
C TYR A 68 -21.68 15.08 -4.66
N SER A 69 -21.25 13.84 -4.49
CA SER A 69 -20.71 13.30 -3.24
C SER A 69 -19.52 12.40 -3.52
N LEU A 70 -18.69 12.17 -2.50
CA LEU A 70 -17.58 11.23 -2.58
C LEU A 70 -18.09 9.79 -2.65
N THR A 71 -17.34 8.94 -3.35
CA THR A 71 -17.49 7.48 -3.30
C THR A 71 -16.58 6.88 -2.23
N GLN A 72 -16.72 5.58 -1.96
CA GLN A 72 -15.80 4.87 -1.08
C GLN A 72 -14.35 4.92 -1.58
N SER A 73 -14.13 4.86 -2.90
CA SER A 73 -12.79 4.94 -3.51
C SER A 73 -12.11 6.29 -3.26
N ALA A 74 -12.85 7.34 -2.95
CA ALA A 74 -12.29 8.64 -2.60
C ALA A 74 -11.60 8.66 -1.22
N GLU A 75 -11.84 7.67 -0.36
CA GLU A 75 -11.22 7.61 0.96
C GLU A 75 -9.68 7.53 0.87
N ASP A 76 -9.15 6.89 -0.16
CA ASP A 76 -7.70 6.76 -0.36
C ASP A 76 -7.03 8.08 -0.79
N PHE A 77 -7.82 9.06 -1.23
CA PHE A 77 -7.33 10.40 -1.55
C PHE A 77 -6.92 11.19 -0.29
N PHE A 78 -7.54 10.91 0.84
CA PHE A 78 -7.29 11.63 2.08
C PHE A 78 -6.14 11.00 2.87
N PRO A 79 -5.30 11.81 3.54
CA PRO A 79 -4.18 11.31 4.33
C PRO A 79 -4.63 10.26 5.36
N LYS A 80 -3.90 9.15 5.42
CA LYS A 80 -4.07 8.10 6.42
C LYS A 80 -2.85 8.09 7.34
N ASN A 81 -3.08 7.90 8.62
CA ASN A 81 -2.01 7.88 9.63
C ASN A 81 -1.88 6.52 10.31
N TYR A 82 -2.16 5.44 9.56
CA TYR A 82 -2.12 4.07 10.10
C TYR A 82 -0.73 3.66 10.59
N HIS A 83 0.33 4.18 9.95
CA HIS A 83 1.70 3.89 10.38
C HIS A 83 2.01 4.48 11.75
N ALA A 84 1.57 5.71 12.05
CA ALA A 84 1.77 6.30 13.37
C ALA A 84 1.01 5.51 14.44
N LEU A 85 -0.26 5.21 14.21
CA LEU A 85 -1.05 4.36 15.12
C LEU A 85 -0.37 3.00 15.37
N ALA A 86 0.13 2.35 14.31
CA ALA A 86 0.83 1.07 14.44
C ALA A 86 2.11 1.21 15.26
N LEU A 87 2.89 2.28 15.06
CA LEU A 87 4.10 2.55 15.84
C LEU A 87 3.79 2.83 17.30
N ASP A 88 2.78 3.65 17.58
CA ASP A 88 2.37 3.96 18.96
C ASP A 88 1.98 2.67 19.69
N LEU A 89 1.12 1.84 19.10
CA LEU A 89 0.70 0.56 19.69
C LEU A 89 1.87 -0.42 19.90
N LEU A 90 2.82 -0.49 18.96
CA LEU A 90 4.00 -1.35 19.09
C LEU A 90 4.96 -0.82 20.15
N ASN A 91 5.13 0.50 20.28
CA ASN A 91 5.95 1.11 21.33
C ASN A 91 5.36 0.80 22.72
N GLU A 92 4.06 1.07 22.93
CA GLU A 92 3.39 0.76 24.20
C GLU A 92 3.50 -0.73 24.55
N LEU A 93 3.34 -1.61 23.57
CA LEU A 93 3.47 -3.04 23.80
C LEU A 93 4.91 -3.45 24.12
N GLN A 94 5.91 -2.82 23.50
CA GLN A 94 7.32 -3.06 23.80
C GLN A 94 7.66 -2.61 25.22
N ASP A 95 7.12 -1.47 25.65
CA ASP A 95 7.35 -0.93 27.00
C ASP A 95 6.69 -1.80 28.08
N GLU A 96 5.50 -2.34 27.82
CA GLU A 96 4.79 -3.19 28.80
C GLU A 96 5.30 -4.64 28.82
N ALA A 97 5.59 -5.24 27.66
CA ALA A 97 5.82 -6.67 27.53
C ALA A 97 7.20 -7.07 26.96
N GLY A 98 8.04 -6.07 26.65
CA GLY A 98 9.41 -6.27 26.18
C GLY A 98 9.55 -6.68 24.71
N ASP A 99 10.79 -6.73 24.25
CA ASP A 99 11.15 -7.02 22.85
C ASP A 99 10.78 -8.45 22.42
N GLU A 100 10.77 -9.40 23.35
CA GLU A 100 10.36 -10.78 23.06
C GLU A 100 8.90 -10.85 22.59
N MET A 101 8.01 -10.05 23.18
CA MET A 101 6.61 -9.98 22.74
C MET A 101 6.49 -9.42 21.32
N ILE A 102 7.27 -8.40 21.01
CA ILE A 102 7.34 -7.84 19.64
C ILE A 102 7.80 -8.91 18.66
N SER A 103 8.88 -9.65 18.98
CA SER A 103 9.36 -10.77 18.14
C SER A 103 8.24 -11.78 17.87
N ARG A 104 7.55 -12.23 18.92
CA ARG A 104 6.43 -13.19 18.81
C ARG A 104 5.27 -12.69 17.96
N LEU A 105 4.97 -11.39 18.01
CA LEU A 105 3.93 -10.79 17.15
C LEU A 105 4.31 -10.86 15.67
N PHE A 106 5.55 -10.50 15.33
CA PHE A 106 6.03 -10.59 13.97
C PHE A 106 6.11 -12.03 13.47
N ASP A 107 6.51 -12.98 14.32
CA ASP A 107 6.50 -14.42 13.98
C ASP A 107 5.08 -14.92 13.70
N LYS A 108 4.10 -14.55 14.54
CA LYS A 108 2.69 -14.87 14.27
C LYS A 108 2.16 -14.24 12.98
N ARG A 109 2.58 -12.99 12.70
CA ARG A 109 2.24 -12.34 11.43
C ARG A 109 2.82 -13.12 10.24
N LYS A 110 4.09 -13.56 10.34
CA LYS A 110 4.73 -14.41 9.32
C LYS A 110 3.91 -15.69 9.09
N ASP A 111 3.54 -16.40 10.15
CA ASP A 111 2.75 -17.64 10.03
C ASP A 111 1.38 -17.40 9.39
N THR A 112 0.73 -16.29 9.71
CA THR A 112 -0.53 -15.88 9.08
C THR A 112 -0.36 -15.63 7.58
N LEU A 113 0.71 -14.92 7.19
CA LEU A 113 1.02 -14.65 5.78
C LEU A 113 1.45 -15.92 5.04
N LEU A 114 2.21 -16.80 5.67
CA LEU A 114 2.60 -18.10 5.12
C LEU A 114 1.36 -18.91 4.77
N ASN A 115 0.42 -19.08 5.71
CA ASN A 115 -0.83 -19.78 5.47
C ASN A 115 -1.67 -19.15 4.35
N LYS A 116 -1.68 -17.82 4.27
CA LYS A 116 -2.42 -17.08 3.24
C LYS A 116 -1.84 -17.27 1.85
N TYR A 117 -0.50 -17.27 1.72
CA TYR A 117 0.16 -17.22 0.41
C TYR A 117 0.61 -18.58 -0.11
N THR A 118 0.79 -19.60 0.75
CA THR A 118 1.17 -20.94 0.34
C THR A 118 0.31 -21.50 -0.80
N PRO A 119 -1.04 -21.36 -0.81
CA PRO A 119 -1.84 -21.88 -1.91
C PRO A 119 -1.54 -21.24 -3.27
N THR A 120 -1.12 -19.98 -3.28
CA THR A 120 -0.81 -19.21 -4.50
C THR A 120 0.61 -19.47 -4.99
N VAL A 121 1.56 -19.66 -4.06
CA VAL A 121 2.99 -19.85 -4.40
C VAL A 121 3.29 -21.32 -4.71
N LYS A 122 2.41 -22.25 -4.34
CA LYS A 122 2.62 -23.69 -4.54
C LYS A 122 2.80 -24.04 -6.02
N ALA A 123 4.01 -24.38 -6.42
CA ALA A 123 4.40 -24.86 -7.76
C ALA A 123 5.63 -25.75 -7.65
N ASP A 124 5.83 -26.64 -8.64
CA ASP A 124 6.97 -27.56 -8.65
C ASP A 124 8.28 -26.82 -9.00
N ALA A 125 8.23 -25.90 -9.98
CA ALA A 125 9.40 -25.15 -10.39
C ALA A 125 9.65 -23.93 -9.50
N LEU A 126 10.92 -23.68 -9.12
CA LEU A 126 11.31 -22.50 -8.34
C LEU A 126 10.98 -21.19 -9.08
N GLU A 127 11.10 -21.19 -10.41
CA GLU A 127 10.78 -20.03 -11.25
C GLU A 127 9.32 -19.59 -11.07
N ASP A 128 8.38 -20.54 -11.08
CA ASP A 128 6.96 -20.24 -10.91
C ASP A 128 6.66 -19.75 -9.49
N ARG A 129 7.34 -20.29 -8.47
CA ARG A 129 7.21 -19.80 -7.09
C ARG A 129 7.74 -18.37 -6.95
N VAL A 130 8.88 -18.05 -7.56
CA VAL A 130 9.45 -16.69 -7.56
C VAL A 130 8.51 -15.71 -8.28
N ALA A 131 7.96 -16.09 -9.43
CA ALA A 131 7.00 -15.29 -10.18
C ALA A 131 5.74 -15.01 -9.34
N ALA A 132 5.19 -16.04 -8.69
CA ALA A 132 4.02 -15.90 -7.81
C ALA A 132 4.30 -15.00 -6.60
N LEU A 133 5.48 -15.15 -5.96
CA LEU A 133 5.89 -14.27 -4.86
C LEU A 133 6.03 -12.82 -5.33
N ALA A 134 6.67 -12.57 -6.48
CA ALA A 134 6.81 -11.24 -7.05
C ALA A 134 5.45 -10.58 -7.32
N GLN A 135 4.49 -11.34 -7.83
CA GLN A 135 3.12 -10.83 -8.03
C GLN A 135 2.44 -10.48 -6.70
N ILE A 136 2.53 -11.34 -5.69
CA ILE A 136 1.99 -11.07 -4.35
C ILE A 136 2.59 -9.80 -3.75
N GLN A 137 3.91 -9.61 -3.86
CA GLN A 137 4.58 -8.42 -3.36
C GLN A 137 4.17 -7.16 -4.15
N ASN A 138 4.00 -7.25 -5.48
CA ASN A 138 3.47 -6.16 -6.28
C ASN A 138 2.06 -5.77 -5.87
N ASP A 139 1.17 -6.73 -5.65
CA ASP A 139 -0.20 -6.48 -5.18
C ASP A 139 -0.23 -5.84 -3.77
N ASN A 140 0.79 -6.09 -2.97
CA ASN A 140 1.00 -5.47 -1.66
C ASN A 140 1.78 -4.13 -1.73
N GLY A 141 2.18 -3.64 -2.91
CA GLY A 141 2.78 -2.32 -3.13
C GLY A 141 4.30 -2.25 -2.98
N TYR A 142 5.02 -3.36 -3.03
CA TYR A 142 6.49 -3.37 -2.90
C TYR A 142 7.23 -2.96 -4.18
N MET A 143 6.57 -2.89 -5.34
CA MET A 143 7.18 -2.55 -6.64
C MET A 143 8.33 -3.49 -6.97
N VAL A 144 7.99 -4.74 -7.22
CA VAL A 144 8.95 -5.84 -7.38
C VAL A 144 9.30 -6.07 -8.84
N ASP A 145 10.59 -6.24 -9.10
CA ASP A 145 11.11 -6.85 -10.31
C ASP A 145 11.97 -8.07 -9.94
N TYR A 146 12.04 -9.06 -10.83
CA TYR A 146 12.91 -10.20 -10.63
C TYR A 146 13.54 -10.66 -11.95
N LYS A 147 14.71 -11.27 -11.84
CA LYS A 147 15.44 -11.81 -12.99
C LYS A 147 16.10 -13.15 -12.66
N LYS A 148 16.08 -14.04 -13.62
CA LYS A 148 16.84 -15.28 -13.58
C LYS A 148 18.33 -14.98 -13.85
N VAL A 149 19.20 -15.39 -12.94
CA VAL A 149 20.66 -15.21 -13.06
C VAL A 149 21.28 -16.47 -13.64
N THR A 150 20.88 -17.64 -13.14
CA THR A 150 21.22 -18.95 -13.64
C THR A 150 20.00 -19.85 -13.60
N GLU A 151 20.11 -21.13 -13.99
CA GLU A 151 19.01 -22.10 -13.88
C GLU A 151 18.57 -22.34 -12.42
N GLU A 152 19.43 -22.03 -11.45
CA GLU A 152 19.20 -22.30 -10.03
C GLU A 152 19.21 -21.02 -9.16
N GLU A 153 19.42 -19.84 -9.77
CA GLU A 153 19.56 -18.59 -9.03
C GLU A 153 18.71 -17.47 -9.64
N TYR A 154 17.98 -16.77 -8.77
CA TYR A 154 17.16 -15.61 -9.09
C TYR A 154 17.55 -14.42 -8.22
N LEU A 155 17.42 -13.22 -8.75
CA LEU A 155 17.44 -11.97 -7.99
C LEU A 155 16.03 -11.38 -7.99
N LEU A 156 15.51 -11.05 -6.82
CA LEU A 156 14.27 -10.32 -6.64
C LEU A 156 14.60 -8.97 -5.99
N GLU A 157 14.11 -7.89 -6.58
CA GLU A 157 14.36 -6.52 -6.15
C GLU A 157 13.03 -5.83 -5.78
N GLU A 158 12.96 -5.24 -4.60
CA GLU A 158 11.83 -4.43 -4.14
C GLU A 158 12.25 -2.96 -4.07
N LEU A 159 11.62 -2.12 -4.88
CA LEU A 159 11.93 -0.69 -4.99
C LEU A 159 11.17 0.17 -3.99
N ASN A 160 10.14 -0.36 -3.36
CA ASN A 160 9.34 0.29 -2.34
C ASN A 160 9.10 -0.66 -1.16
N CYS A 161 9.02 -0.09 0.05
CA CYS A 161 8.59 -0.82 1.23
C CYS A 161 7.36 -0.12 1.83
N PRO A 162 6.13 -0.65 1.62
CA PRO A 162 4.90 -0.03 2.09
C PRO A 162 4.77 0.00 3.61
N ILE A 163 5.59 -0.78 4.32
CA ILE A 163 5.66 -0.80 5.79
C ILE A 163 6.95 -0.15 6.33
N SER A 164 7.64 0.66 5.52
CA SER A 164 8.95 1.24 5.85
C SER A 164 8.97 1.95 7.21
N GLN A 165 7.92 2.70 7.55
CA GLN A 165 7.84 3.42 8.82
C GLN A 165 7.94 2.47 10.03
N VAL A 166 7.29 1.31 9.95
CA VAL A 166 7.37 0.26 10.99
C VAL A 166 8.69 -0.51 10.90
N ALA A 167 9.11 -0.90 9.69
CA ALA A 167 10.31 -1.69 9.47
C ALA A 167 11.60 -0.98 9.88
N ASN A 168 11.66 0.35 9.72
CA ASN A 168 12.79 1.17 10.16
C ASN A 168 12.96 1.15 11.71
N ARG A 169 11.86 1.09 12.44
CA ARG A 169 11.87 1.03 13.90
C ARG A 169 12.00 -0.41 14.42
N TYR A 170 11.28 -1.33 13.79
CA TYR A 170 11.15 -2.73 14.18
C TYR A 170 11.75 -3.65 13.10
N GLN A 171 13.06 -3.92 13.18
CA GLN A 171 13.78 -4.79 12.23
C GLN A 171 13.24 -6.24 12.23
N HIS A 172 12.43 -6.60 13.21
CA HIS A 172 11.66 -7.86 13.25
C HIS A 172 10.81 -8.05 12.00
N ALA A 173 10.20 -6.96 11.47
CA ALA A 173 9.42 -7.00 10.23
C ALA A 173 10.24 -7.52 9.06
N CYS A 174 11.46 -7.00 8.90
CA CYS A 174 12.37 -7.38 7.83
C CYS A 174 12.88 -8.82 7.99
N ARG A 175 13.16 -9.27 9.23
CA ARG A 175 13.56 -10.67 9.49
C ARG A 175 12.44 -11.62 9.13
N CYS A 176 11.23 -11.37 9.62
CA CYS A 176 10.07 -12.20 9.34
C CYS A 176 9.71 -12.27 7.85
N GLU A 177 9.97 -11.20 7.10
CA GLU A 177 9.79 -11.20 5.63
C GLU A 177 10.79 -12.13 4.94
N LEU A 178 12.06 -12.08 5.34
CA LEU A 178 13.09 -13.01 4.83
C LEU A 178 12.73 -14.47 5.14
N ASP A 179 12.35 -14.77 6.38
CA ASP A 179 11.93 -16.11 6.81
C ASP A 179 10.67 -16.59 6.06
N LEU A 180 9.74 -15.67 5.77
CA LEU A 180 8.55 -15.95 4.96
C LEU A 180 8.94 -16.34 3.53
N PHE A 181 9.85 -15.60 2.91
CA PHE A 181 10.30 -15.91 1.55
C PHE A 181 11.01 -17.26 1.47
N GLN A 182 11.89 -17.56 2.43
CA GLN A 182 12.53 -18.87 2.53
C GLN A 182 11.49 -20.01 2.63
N SER A 183 10.47 -19.81 3.47
CA SER A 183 9.41 -20.80 3.68
C SER A 183 8.51 -20.97 2.45
N LEU A 184 8.11 -19.89 1.79
CA LEU A 184 7.24 -19.92 0.61
C LEU A 184 7.94 -20.50 -0.63
N LEU A 185 9.21 -20.15 -0.81
CA LEU A 185 9.98 -20.58 -1.98
C LEU A 185 10.61 -21.97 -1.81
N GLU A 186 10.68 -22.47 -0.58
CA GLU A 186 11.44 -23.69 -0.26
C GLU A 186 12.84 -23.63 -0.86
N ALA A 187 13.52 -22.50 -0.65
CA ALA A 187 14.77 -22.14 -1.27
C ALA A 187 15.69 -21.44 -0.26
N ASP A 188 16.99 -21.38 -0.54
CA ASP A 188 17.90 -20.53 0.18
C ASP A 188 17.71 -19.08 -0.29
N VAL A 189 17.36 -18.19 0.63
CA VAL A 189 17.11 -16.77 0.34
C VAL A 189 18.01 -15.93 1.23
N GLU A 190 18.84 -15.11 0.61
CA GLU A 190 19.73 -14.17 1.25
C GLU A 190 19.31 -12.75 0.88
N ARG A 191 19.10 -11.86 1.87
CA ARG A 191 18.89 -10.43 1.60
C ARG A 191 20.23 -9.70 1.62
N THR A 192 20.64 -9.17 0.46
CA THR A 192 21.93 -8.48 0.27
C THR A 192 21.83 -6.96 0.44
N GLU A 193 20.67 -6.34 0.18
CA GLU A 193 20.40 -4.93 0.38
C GLU A 193 19.04 -4.75 1.08
N CYS A 194 18.87 -3.69 1.88
CA CYS A 194 17.64 -3.46 2.66
C CYS A 194 17.32 -1.98 2.81
N LEU A 195 16.14 -1.55 2.31
CA LEU A 195 15.61 -0.19 2.46
C LEU A 195 15.59 0.30 3.92
N ALA A 196 15.23 -0.56 4.86
CA ALA A 196 15.21 -0.22 6.30
C ALA A 196 16.62 -0.05 6.91
N LYS A 197 17.69 -0.36 6.19
CA LYS A 197 19.08 -0.12 6.58
C LYS A 197 19.72 1.05 5.82
N GLY A 198 18.94 1.75 4.99
CA GLY A 198 19.37 2.91 4.24
C GLY A 198 19.80 2.62 2.79
N ASP A 199 19.66 1.40 2.32
CA ASP A 199 19.89 1.07 0.91
C ASP A 199 18.76 1.64 0.01
N LYS A 200 18.98 1.67 -1.29
CA LYS A 200 18.00 2.22 -2.25
C LYS A 200 16.86 1.26 -2.59
N LYS A 201 17.01 -0.01 -2.28
CA LYS A 201 16.05 -1.11 -2.54
C LYS A 201 16.32 -2.25 -1.58
N CYS A 202 15.41 -3.21 -1.49
CA CYS A 202 15.72 -4.53 -0.95
C CYS A 202 16.10 -5.46 -2.08
N VAL A 203 17.16 -6.25 -1.91
CA VAL A 203 17.62 -7.25 -2.89
C VAL A 203 17.69 -8.61 -2.23
N TYR A 204 16.99 -9.57 -2.80
CA TYR A 204 17.00 -10.96 -2.35
C TYR A 204 17.64 -11.83 -3.43
N ARG A 205 18.66 -12.56 -3.04
CA ARG A 205 19.28 -13.63 -3.84
C ARG A 205 18.63 -14.94 -3.43
N ILE A 206 18.02 -15.60 -4.39
CA ILE A 206 17.23 -16.82 -4.20
C ILE A 206 17.94 -17.95 -4.93
N ARG A 207 18.29 -19.01 -4.21
CA ARG A 207 18.95 -20.20 -4.77
C ARG A 207 18.17 -21.44 -4.45
N LYS A 208 18.09 -22.35 -5.40
CA LYS A 208 17.53 -23.67 -5.16
C LYS A 208 18.29 -24.35 -4.04
N GLN A 209 17.58 -24.91 -3.06
CA GLN A 209 18.24 -25.73 -2.03
C GLN A 209 18.91 -26.93 -2.70
N THR A 210 20.23 -27.03 -2.54
CA THR A 210 20.96 -28.25 -2.91
C THR A 210 20.58 -29.29 -1.88
N GLU A 211 20.01 -30.42 -2.30
CA GLU A 211 19.79 -31.57 -1.41
C GLU A 211 21.13 -31.90 -0.78
N ALA A 212 21.27 -31.67 0.52
CA ALA A 212 22.40 -32.16 1.27
C ALA A 212 22.38 -33.69 1.13
N MET A 213 23.33 -34.25 0.42
CA MET A 213 23.55 -35.69 0.37
C MET A 213 23.59 -36.18 1.80
N GLN A 214 22.51 -36.88 2.22
CA GLN A 214 22.53 -37.67 3.44
C GLN A 214 23.54 -38.77 3.23
N THR A 215 24.71 -38.60 3.83
CA THR A 215 25.71 -39.67 4.01
C THR A 215 25.51 -40.31 5.35
#